data_58664be8ae832b3c670b6739d1a87fd5
#
_entry.id   58664be8ae832b3c670b6739d1a87fd5
#
_cell.length_a   1.000
_cell.length_b   1.000
_cell.length_c   1.000
_cell.angle_alpha   90.00
_cell.angle_beta   90.00
_cell.angle_gamma   90.00
#
_symmetry.space_group_name_H-M   'P 1'
#
loop_
_entity.id
_entity.type
_entity.pdbx_description
1 polymer ?
#
loop_
_entity_poly.entity_id
_entity_poly.type
_entity_poly.pdbx_seq_one_letter_code
_entity_poly.pdbx_strand_id
1 'polypeptide(L)'
;GDILYGRSYKDSTIFRHNDIWWMFTSDRYDFLRLYYADNLMGAWTEHPESPVVREQPGMARPGGRVVHHNGKIIRYAQKGKPAEGFQIKAFEITELSTISYKESHIEGVSMLKADYNRRWISKGGHNIDPHQIDDGRWIACVDGMGVFTVFRFK
;
A
#
# COMPACT_ATOMS: atom_id res chain seq x y z
N GLY A 1 4.15 -22.18 7.08
CA GLY A 1 3.15 -22.46 6.06
C GLY A 1 2.74 -21.20 5.34
N ASP A 2 2.07 -21.33 4.21
CA ASP A 2 1.58 -20.19 3.42
C ASP A 2 0.25 -19.70 3.97
N ILE A 3 0.06 -18.39 3.99
CA ILE A 3 -1.19 -17.76 4.44
C ILE A 3 -2.24 -17.81 3.33
N LEU A 4 -1.83 -17.60 2.07
CA LEU A 4 -2.67 -17.65 0.88
C LEU A 4 -2.04 -18.53 -0.20
N TYR A 5 -2.89 -19.17 -1.02
CA TYR A 5 -2.47 -20.07 -2.10
C TYR A 5 -3.08 -19.68 -3.45
N GLY A 6 -2.48 -20.18 -4.51
CA GLY A 6 -3.06 -20.24 -5.86
C GLY A 6 -2.92 -19.00 -6.73
N ARG A 7 -2.31 -17.90 -6.26
CA ARG A 7 -2.10 -16.67 -7.05
C ARG A 7 -0.70 -16.11 -6.82
N SER A 8 -0.24 -15.27 -7.73
CA SER A 8 0.99 -14.48 -7.56
C SER A 8 0.65 -13.18 -6.82
N TYR A 9 0.69 -13.24 -5.50
CA TYR A 9 0.43 -12.09 -4.65
C TYR A 9 1.64 -11.16 -4.53
N LYS A 10 1.41 -9.84 -4.42
CA LYS A 10 2.44 -8.82 -4.32
C LYS A 10 2.07 -7.75 -3.29
N ASP A 11 3.09 -7.31 -2.56
CA ASP A 11 3.03 -6.16 -1.65
C ASP A 11 1.88 -6.26 -0.63
N SER A 12 1.71 -7.44 -0.05
CA SER A 12 0.66 -7.66 0.94
C SER A 12 0.87 -6.79 2.17
N THR A 13 -0.20 -6.17 2.67
CA THR A 13 -0.21 -5.42 3.92
C THR A 13 -1.32 -5.94 4.83
N ILE A 14 -0.97 -6.18 6.09
CA ILE A 14 -1.87 -6.75 7.10
C ILE A 14 -2.11 -5.70 8.18
N PHE A 15 -3.35 -5.57 8.63
CA PHE A 15 -3.73 -4.68 9.72
C PHE A 15 -4.89 -5.29 10.52
N ARG A 16 -5.15 -4.73 11.71
CA ARG A 16 -6.27 -5.15 12.55
C ARG A 16 -7.27 -4.00 12.70
N HIS A 17 -8.55 -4.30 12.53
CA HIS A 17 -9.65 -3.36 12.74
C HIS A 17 -10.89 -4.10 13.22
N ASN A 18 -11.55 -3.60 14.29
CA ASN A 18 -12.73 -4.19 14.92
C ASN A 18 -12.55 -5.69 15.23
N ASP A 19 -11.42 -6.02 15.86
CA ASP A 19 -11.03 -7.38 16.26
C ASP A 19 -10.84 -8.39 15.12
N ILE A 20 -10.95 -7.96 13.87
CA ILE A 20 -10.72 -8.74 12.66
C ILE A 20 -9.35 -8.39 12.07
N TRP A 21 -8.62 -9.39 11.60
CA TRP A 21 -7.44 -9.23 10.77
C TRP A 21 -7.83 -9.04 9.32
N TRP A 22 -7.24 -8.03 8.70
CA TRP A 22 -7.47 -7.66 7.31
C TRP A 22 -6.16 -7.72 6.54
N MET A 23 -6.24 -8.10 5.27
CA MET A 23 -5.08 -8.10 4.38
C MET A 23 -5.47 -7.58 3.01
N PHE A 24 -4.76 -6.54 2.58
CA PHE A 24 -4.73 -6.16 1.17
C PHE A 24 -3.55 -6.81 0.48
N THR A 25 -3.76 -7.26 -0.73
CA THR A 25 -2.69 -7.74 -1.61
C THR A 25 -3.07 -7.50 -3.06
N SER A 26 -2.10 -7.21 -3.92
CA SER A 26 -2.36 -7.14 -5.35
C SER A 26 -1.98 -8.43 -6.05
N ASP A 27 -2.64 -8.71 -7.15
CA ASP A 27 -2.24 -9.77 -8.06
C ASP A 27 -1.56 -9.18 -9.32
N ARG A 28 -1.10 -10.06 -10.22
CA ARG A 28 -0.35 -9.68 -11.43
C ARG A 28 -1.14 -8.82 -12.42
N TYR A 29 -2.45 -8.68 -12.24
CA TYR A 29 -3.35 -7.95 -13.15
C TYR A 29 -3.77 -6.58 -12.62
N ASP A 30 -3.05 -6.04 -11.62
CA ASP A 30 -3.38 -4.79 -10.94
C ASP A 30 -4.78 -4.80 -10.30
N PHE A 31 -5.18 -5.95 -9.75
CA PHE A 31 -6.35 -6.08 -8.91
C PHE A 31 -5.95 -6.00 -7.44
N LEU A 32 -6.64 -5.16 -6.67
CA LEU A 32 -6.52 -5.15 -5.21
C LEU A 32 -7.49 -6.16 -4.63
N ARG A 33 -6.96 -7.16 -3.95
CA ARG A 33 -7.75 -8.15 -3.23
C ARG A 33 -7.77 -7.84 -1.76
N LEU A 34 -8.90 -8.14 -1.14
CA LEU A 34 -9.13 -7.99 0.28
C LEU A 34 -9.45 -9.36 0.88
N TYR A 35 -8.80 -9.65 2.01
CA TYR A 35 -9.03 -10.85 2.79
C TYR A 35 -9.24 -10.48 4.24
N TYR A 36 -9.93 -11.34 4.99
CA TYR A 36 -10.09 -11.19 6.44
C TYR A 36 -9.96 -12.53 7.16
N ALA A 37 -9.63 -12.46 8.45
CA ALA A 37 -9.52 -13.61 9.34
C ALA A 37 -9.76 -13.21 10.81
N ASP A 38 -10.33 -14.10 11.60
CA ASP A 38 -10.47 -13.92 13.05
C ASP A 38 -9.12 -14.07 13.78
N ASN A 39 -8.22 -14.85 13.22
CA ASN A 39 -6.88 -15.09 13.75
C ASN A 39 -5.83 -14.93 12.68
N LEU A 40 -4.75 -14.20 13.00
CA LEU A 40 -3.63 -13.91 12.07
C LEU A 40 -3.03 -15.19 11.46
N MET A 41 -2.91 -16.25 12.25
CA MET A 41 -2.36 -17.55 11.83
C MET A 41 -3.45 -18.56 11.44
N GLY A 42 -4.71 -18.12 11.39
CA GLY A 42 -5.85 -18.93 11.01
C GLY A 42 -6.12 -18.96 9.51
N ALA A 43 -7.31 -19.45 9.15
CA ALA A 43 -7.76 -19.42 7.77
C ALA A 43 -8.19 -18.01 7.35
N TRP A 44 -7.71 -17.57 6.18
CA TRP A 44 -8.09 -16.30 5.58
C TRP A 44 -9.21 -16.50 4.56
N THR A 45 -10.24 -15.68 4.65
CA THR A 45 -11.40 -15.67 3.74
C THR A 45 -11.28 -14.50 2.78
N GLU A 46 -11.43 -14.75 1.48
CA GLU A 46 -11.50 -13.68 0.49
C GLU A 46 -12.82 -12.92 0.66
N HIS A 47 -12.74 -11.58 0.72
CA HIS A 47 -13.90 -10.72 0.91
C HIS A 47 -14.86 -10.84 -0.30
N PRO A 48 -16.20 -10.85 -0.09
CA PRO A 48 -17.17 -11.07 -1.17
C PRO A 48 -17.09 -10.01 -2.30
N GLU A 49 -16.68 -8.78 -1.99
CA GLU A 49 -16.48 -7.74 -3.00
C GLU A 49 -15.06 -7.75 -3.61
N SER A 50 -14.20 -8.70 -3.22
CA SER A 50 -12.86 -8.82 -3.80
C SER A 50 -12.92 -9.29 -5.27
N PRO A 51 -12.08 -8.71 -6.15
CA PRO A 51 -11.15 -7.62 -5.95
C PRO A 51 -11.86 -6.27 -5.78
N VAL A 52 -11.45 -5.53 -4.73
CA VAL A 52 -12.06 -4.24 -4.35
C VAL A 52 -11.59 -3.06 -5.21
N VAL A 53 -10.48 -3.22 -5.93
CA VAL A 53 -10.05 -2.33 -7.02
C VAL A 53 -9.74 -3.20 -8.24
N ARG A 54 -10.27 -2.82 -9.40
CA ARG A 54 -10.15 -3.57 -10.66
C ARG A 54 -9.54 -2.70 -11.75
N GLU A 55 -8.51 -3.21 -12.43
CA GLU A 55 -7.95 -2.63 -13.65
C GLU A 55 -7.61 -1.12 -13.53
N GLN A 56 -7.21 -0.70 -12.33
CA GLN A 56 -6.81 0.68 -12.06
C GLN A 56 -5.33 0.74 -11.68
N PRO A 57 -4.43 0.86 -12.66
CA PRO A 57 -3.01 1.03 -12.41
C PRO A 57 -2.74 2.23 -11.51
N GLY A 58 -1.96 2.00 -10.45
CA GLY A 58 -1.63 3.03 -9.47
C GLY A 58 -2.69 3.27 -8.38
N MET A 59 -3.67 2.38 -8.27
CA MET A 59 -4.64 2.37 -7.17
C MET A 59 -4.73 1.02 -6.47
N ALA A 60 -4.40 -0.07 -7.18
CA ALA A 60 -4.56 -1.44 -6.68
C ALA A 60 -3.38 -1.92 -5.83
N ARG A 61 -2.15 -1.58 -6.21
CA ARG A 61 -0.96 -2.15 -5.58
C ARG A 61 -0.70 -1.49 -4.23
N PRO A 62 -0.68 -2.24 -3.09
CA PRO A 62 -0.38 -1.65 -1.78
C PRO A 62 0.98 -0.95 -1.78
N GLY A 63 1.04 0.22 -1.16
CA GLY A 63 2.23 1.07 -1.10
C GLY A 63 2.73 1.28 0.33
N GLY A 64 2.38 0.37 1.25
CA GLY A 64 2.82 0.42 2.62
C GLY A 64 1.76 0.03 3.63
N ARG A 65 2.03 0.33 4.90
CA ARG A 65 1.17 0.00 6.03
C ARG A 65 -0.15 0.77 5.98
N VAL A 66 -1.26 0.09 6.32
CA VAL A 66 -2.53 0.76 6.64
C VAL A 66 -2.43 1.46 7.99
N VAL A 67 -2.88 2.70 8.06
CA VAL A 67 -2.77 3.56 9.24
C VAL A 67 -4.15 3.91 9.79
N HIS A 68 -4.29 3.82 11.12
CA HIS A 68 -5.42 4.40 11.84
C HIS A 68 -5.01 5.76 12.40
N HIS A 69 -5.73 6.82 12.03
CA HIS A 69 -5.46 8.16 12.49
C HIS A 69 -6.74 9.00 12.56
N ASN A 70 -7.01 9.60 13.74
CA ASN A 70 -8.19 10.43 13.98
C ASN A 70 -9.51 9.77 13.54
N GLY A 71 -9.69 8.49 13.88
CA GLY A 71 -10.89 7.73 13.52
C GLY A 71 -10.98 7.29 12.06
N LYS A 72 -9.98 7.63 11.25
CA LYS A 72 -9.90 7.23 9.84
C LYS A 72 -8.96 6.05 9.65
N ILE A 73 -9.24 5.26 8.62
CA ILE A 73 -8.36 4.17 8.16
C ILE A 73 -7.80 4.59 6.82
N ILE A 74 -6.48 4.69 6.73
CA ILE A 74 -5.79 5.18 5.52
C ILE A 74 -4.99 4.04 4.91
N ARG A 75 -5.26 3.75 3.65
CA ARG A 75 -4.51 2.84 2.80
C ARG A 75 -3.62 3.62 1.84
N TYR A 76 -2.41 3.13 1.61
CA TYR A 76 -1.51 3.66 0.61
C TYR A 76 -1.44 2.75 -0.62
N ALA A 77 -1.34 3.35 -1.81
CA ALA A 77 -1.17 2.64 -3.06
C ALA A 77 0.00 3.21 -3.87
N GLN A 78 0.76 2.32 -4.48
CA GLN A 78 1.82 2.68 -5.41
C GLN A 78 1.20 3.12 -6.74
N LYS A 79 1.60 4.28 -7.24
CA LYS A 79 1.32 4.70 -8.61
C LYS A 79 2.64 4.94 -9.33
N GLY A 80 2.75 4.43 -10.52
CA GLY A 80 3.84 4.79 -11.42
C GLY A 80 4.17 3.69 -12.41
N LYS A 81 4.73 4.16 -13.49
CA LYS A 81 5.48 3.35 -14.45
C LYS A 81 6.92 3.81 -14.38
N PRO A 82 7.91 2.96 -14.70
CA PRO A 82 9.32 3.35 -14.67
C PRO A 82 9.65 4.64 -15.43
N ALA A 83 8.90 4.92 -16.50
CA ALA A 83 9.10 6.13 -17.32
C ALA A 83 8.51 7.40 -16.69
N GLU A 84 7.48 7.29 -15.84
CA GLU A 84 6.76 8.43 -15.24
C GLU A 84 7.23 8.73 -13.80
N GLY A 85 8.07 7.84 -13.24
CA GLY A 85 8.43 7.83 -11.83
C GLY A 85 7.34 7.23 -10.95
N PHE A 86 7.74 6.83 -9.76
CA PHE A 86 6.83 6.26 -8.77
C PHE A 86 6.37 7.35 -7.81
N GLN A 87 5.22 7.14 -7.20
CA GLN A 87 4.66 7.96 -6.15
C GLN A 87 3.66 7.15 -5.31
N ILE A 88 3.37 7.62 -4.11
CA ILE A 88 2.36 7.03 -3.23
C ILE A 88 1.12 7.91 -3.24
N LYS A 89 -0.04 7.28 -3.40
CA LYS A 89 -1.37 7.85 -3.20
C LYS A 89 -1.96 7.35 -1.90
N ALA A 90 -2.84 8.14 -1.29
CA ALA A 90 -3.57 7.78 -0.09
C ALA A 90 -5.07 7.65 -0.37
N PHE A 91 -5.69 6.68 0.29
CA PHE A 91 -7.13 6.40 0.22
C PHE A 91 -7.67 6.27 1.62
N GLU A 92 -8.78 6.93 1.90
CA GLU A 92 -9.55 6.75 3.11
C GLU A 92 -10.52 5.58 2.92
N ILE A 93 -10.42 4.56 3.75
CA ILE A 93 -11.40 3.48 3.80
C ILE A 93 -12.60 4.01 4.60
N THR A 94 -13.72 4.20 3.93
CA THR A 94 -14.93 4.80 4.50
C THR A 94 -15.93 3.76 4.99
N GLU A 95 -15.80 2.52 4.50
CA GLU A 95 -16.61 1.38 4.94
C GLU A 95 -15.75 0.11 4.91
N LEU A 96 -15.71 -0.63 6.02
CA LEU A 96 -14.99 -1.88 6.13
C LEU A 96 -15.76 -2.84 7.06
N SER A 97 -16.36 -3.84 6.47
CA SER A 97 -17.00 -4.95 7.15
C SER A 97 -16.73 -6.24 6.39
N THR A 98 -17.13 -7.40 6.90
CA THR A 98 -16.93 -8.69 6.22
C THR A 98 -17.80 -8.88 4.98
N ILE A 99 -18.68 -7.93 4.68
CA ILE A 99 -19.62 -7.99 3.54
C ILE A 99 -19.58 -6.75 2.66
N SER A 100 -18.99 -5.63 3.10
CA SER A 100 -18.96 -4.38 2.34
C SER A 100 -17.66 -3.63 2.52
N TYR A 101 -17.17 -3.03 1.44
CA TYR A 101 -15.96 -2.23 1.38
C TYR A 101 -16.16 -0.97 0.52
N LYS A 102 -15.75 0.19 1.06
CA LYS A 102 -15.66 1.43 0.28
C LYS A 102 -14.43 2.21 0.65
N GLU A 103 -13.84 2.87 -0.33
CA GLU A 103 -12.75 3.81 -0.14
C GLU A 103 -12.92 5.05 -1.02
N SER A 104 -12.29 6.14 -0.61
CA SER A 104 -12.20 7.36 -1.40
C SER A 104 -10.75 7.83 -1.51
N HIS A 105 -10.36 8.31 -2.69
CA HIS A 105 -9.04 8.91 -2.90
C HIS A 105 -8.91 10.21 -2.11
N ILE A 106 -7.83 10.36 -1.35
CA ILE A 106 -7.52 11.63 -0.67
C ILE A 106 -6.79 12.52 -1.68
N GLU A 107 -7.52 13.47 -2.24
CA GLU A 107 -6.96 14.36 -3.25
C GLU A 107 -5.85 15.27 -2.68
N GLY A 108 -4.94 15.68 -3.55
CA GLY A 108 -3.82 16.54 -3.18
C GLY A 108 -2.70 15.82 -2.40
N VAL A 109 -2.90 14.59 -1.96
CA VAL A 109 -1.87 13.80 -1.28
C VAL A 109 -1.12 12.95 -2.30
N SER A 110 0.12 13.34 -2.57
CA SER A 110 1.07 12.56 -3.37
C SER A 110 2.42 12.59 -2.66
N MET A 111 2.84 11.43 -2.19
CA MET A 111 4.09 11.27 -1.44
C MET A 111 5.13 10.53 -2.28
N LEU A 112 6.39 10.70 -1.93
CA LEU A 112 7.53 10.03 -2.57
C LEU A 112 7.56 10.20 -4.09
N LYS A 113 7.06 11.34 -4.58
CA LYS A 113 7.10 11.67 -6.00
C LYS A 113 8.55 11.82 -6.47
N ALA A 114 8.80 11.44 -7.71
CA ALA A 114 10.10 11.60 -8.34
C ALA A 114 10.61 13.05 -8.23
N ASP A 115 11.85 13.20 -7.74
CA ASP A 115 12.56 14.48 -7.64
C ASP A 115 13.96 14.32 -8.25
N TYR A 116 14.14 14.85 -9.44
CA TYR A 116 15.39 14.76 -10.19
C TYR A 116 16.57 15.48 -9.51
N ASN A 117 16.30 16.40 -8.58
CA ASN A 117 17.33 17.09 -7.80
C ASN A 117 17.85 16.26 -6.63
N ARG A 118 17.15 15.18 -6.31
CA ARG A 118 17.51 14.26 -5.20
C ARG A 118 17.81 12.87 -5.73
N ARG A 119 19.10 12.51 -5.80
CA ARG A 119 19.56 11.24 -6.39
C ARG A 119 18.84 10.02 -5.85
N TRP A 120 18.61 9.96 -4.55
CA TRP A 120 18.01 8.81 -3.87
C TRP A 120 16.55 8.55 -4.25
N ILE A 121 15.84 9.58 -4.73
CA ILE A 121 14.41 9.51 -5.09
C ILE A 121 14.17 10.07 -6.51
N SER A 122 15.19 10.10 -7.36
CA SER A 122 15.07 10.70 -8.70
C SER A 122 14.02 10.00 -9.60
N LYS A 123 13.65 8.77 -9.29
CA LYS A 123 12.56 8.01 -9.94
C LYS A 123 11.33 7.82 -9.05
N GLY A 124 11.27 8.47 -7.88
CA GLY A 124 10.22 8.31 -6.89
C GLY A 124 10.42 7.14 -5.94
N GLY A 125 9.42 6.89 -5.12
CA GLY A 125 9.36 5.76 -4.19
C GLY A 125 8.05 5.01 -4.30
N HIS A 126 7.99 3.81 -3.76
CA HIS A 126 6.83 2.94 -3.88
C HIS A 126 6.37 2.31 -2.57
N ASN A 127 7.02 2.63 -1.45
CA ASN A 127 6.59 2.15 -0.14
C ASN A 127 6.76 3.22 0.95
N ILE A 128 5.78 3.28 1.84
CA ILE A 128 5.79 4.13 3.03
C ILE A 128 5.27 3.35 4.23
N ASP A 129 6.03 3.37 5.33
CA ASP A 129 5.66 2.75 6.60
C ASP A 129 5.66 3.81 7.71
N PRO A 130 4.55 4.55 7.90
CA PRO A 130 4.46 5.61 8.88
C PRO A 130 4.09 5.08 10.27
N HIS A 131 4.70 5.68 11.29
CA HIS A 131 4.43 5.42 12.71
C HIS A 131 4.23 6.74 13.44
N GLN A 132 3.17 6.82 14.24
CA GLN A 132 3.00 7.90 15.18
C GLN A 132 3.95 7.70 16.37
N ILE A 133 4.74 8.71 16.70
CA ILE A 133 5.66 8.70 17.85
C ILE A 133 4.95 9.22 19.09
N ASP A 134 4.24 10.33 18.93
CA ASP A 134 3.45 11.01 19.97
C ASP A 134 2.36 11.89 19.33
N ASP A 135 1.67 12.68 20.14
CA ASP A 135 0.61 13.57 19.68
C ASP A 135 1.17 14.61 18.68
N GLY A 136 0.93 14.35 17.42
CA GLY A 136 1.25 15.24 16.31
C GLY A 136 2.57 14.95 15.57
N ARG A 137 3.46 14.07 16.09
CA ARG A 137 4.70 13.71 15.39
C ARG A 137 4.65 12.31 14.80
N TRP A 138 5.17 12.20 13.60
CA TRP A 138 5.25 10.95 12.85
C TRP A 138 6.67 10.71 12.37
N ILE A 139 7.09 9.45 12.35
CA ILE A 139 8.25 8.97 11.62
C ILE A 139 7.77 8.01 10.53
N ALA A 140 8.43 8.01 9.39
CA ALA A 140 8.13 7.03 8.34
C ALA A 140 9.41 6.41 7.81
N CYS A 141 9.40 5.09 7.63
CA CYS A 141 10.35 4.41 6.79
C CYS A 141 9.86 4.49 5.34
N VAL A 142 10.72 4.92 4.44
CA VAL A 142 10.39 5.08 3.02
C VAL A 142 11.48 4.48 2.16
N ASP A 143 11.12 4.00 0.98
CA ASP A 143 12.09 3.66 -0.04
C ASP A 143 12.20 4.75 -1.11
N GLY A 144 13.31 4.78 -1.80
CA GLY A 144 13.53 5.67 -2.93
C GLY A 144 14.26 4.95 -4.05
N MET A 145 13.81 5.19 -5.28
CA MET A 145 14.49 4.73 -6.48
C MET A 145 15.26 5.87 -7.13
N GLY A 146 16.55 5.65 -7.35
CA GLY A 146 17.45 6.64 -7.89
C GLY A 146 18.39 6.08 -8.95
N VAL A 147 19.08 6.99 -9.67
CA VAL A 147 20.14 6.65 -10.62
C VAL A 147 21.49 6.92 -9.96
N PHE A 148 22.34 5.91 -9.91
CA PHE A 148 23.70 6.01 -9.41
C PHE A 148 24.69 5.72 -10.55
N THR A 149 25.72 6.56 -10.68
CA THR A 149 26.82 6.31 -11.60
C THR A 149 27.93 5.62 -10.82
N VAL A 150 28.31 4.43 -11.25
CA VAL A 150 29.43 3.69 -10.66
C VAL A 150 30.65 3.90 -11.57
N PHE A 151 31.70 4.50 -11.03
CA PHE A 151 33.00 4.57 -11.70
C PHE A 151 33.83 3.36 -11.27
N ARG A 152 34.28 2.56 -12.24
CA ARG A 152 35.33 1.55 -12.00
C ARG A 152 36.68 2.16 -12.39
N PHE A 153 37.54 2.27 -11.44
CA PHE A 153 38.95 2.52 -11.72
C PHE A 153 39.61 1.17 -12.05
N LYS A 154 40.35 1.14 -13.17
CA LYS A 154 41.19 -0.02 -13.54
C LYS A 154 42.50 0.04 -12.80
#